data_094ecdd028ce0170781a642009ae12e1
#
_entry.id   094ecdd028ce0170781a642009ae12e1
#
_cell.length_a   1.000
_cell.length_b   1.000
_cell.length_c   1.000
_cell.angle_alpha   90.00
_cell.angle_beta   90.00
_cell.angle_gamma   90.00
#
_symmetry.space_group_name_H-M   'P 1'
#
loop_
_entity.id
_entity.type
_entity.pdbx_description
1 polymer ?
#
loop_
_entity_poly.entity_id
_entity_poly.type
_entity_poly.pdbx_seq_one_letter_code
_entity_poly.pdbx_strand_id
1 'polypeptide(L)'
;MHRAALAGILTLAAGGAWAETPGGRAVDRMLFKGAAVEVEVIAQPFLPPDQARLLPMVGQGQPYYGAIAASPDEGLMVEATVAAANHHSTAAAEAAARAECDAKRKGRTPCVTVALIRPRDWQPRPVTLSAAATEGFVQTFLKLRGDRAFAVSDSTGAWG
;
A
#
# COMPACT_ATOMS: atom_id res chain seq x y z
N MET A 1 -44.98 52.31 -4.63
CA MET A 1 -45.06 50.84 -4.76
C MET A 1 -43.64 50.28 -4.57
N HIS A 2 -43.31 49.88 -3.31
CA HIS A 2 -41.99 49.34 -2.98
C HIS A 2 -42.11 47.82 -2.81
N ARG A 3 -41.37 47.05 -3.64
CA ARG A 3 -41.29 45.59 -3.53
C ARG A 3 -40.01 45.25 -2.73
N ALA A 4 -40.19 44.77 -1.51
CA ALA A 4 -39.12 44.22 -0.71
C ALA A 4 -38.84 42.78 -1.15
N ALA A 5 -37.58 42.49 -1.58
CA ALA A 5 -37.13 41.14 -1.85
C ALA A 5 -36.52 40.57 -0.59
N LEU A 6 -37.10 39.48 -0.07
CA LEU A 6 -36.52 38.68 1.01
C LEU A 6 -35.46 37.74 0.40
N ALA A 7 -34.21 37.95 0.78
CA ALA A 7 -33.13 37.00 0.49
C ALA A 7 -33.08 35.95 1.61
N GLY A 8 -33.45 34.72 1.29
CA GLY A 8 -33.32 33.59 2.18
C GLY A 8 -31.86 33.10 2.23
N ILE A 9 -31.24 33.13 3.40
CA ILE A 9 -29.91 32.56 3.64
C ILE A 9 -30.09 31.06 3.89
N LEU A 10 -29.61 30.24 2.94
CA LEU A 10 -29.55 28.79 3.09
C LEU A 10 -28.25 28.45 3.81
N THR A 11 -28.32 28.14 5.10
CA THR A 11 -27.17 27.60 5.86
C THR A 11 -27.02 26.11 5.57
N LEU A 12 -26.02 25.73 4.75
CA LEU A 12 -25.57 24.34 4.62
C LEU A 12 -24.83 23.96 5.90
N ALA A 13 -25.45 23.15 6.75
CA ALA A 13 -24.79 22.46 7.83
C ALA A 13 -23.92 21.33 7.21
N ALA A 14 -22.61 21.54 7.12
CA ALA A 14 -21.67 20.48 6.80
C ALA A 14 -21.57 19.55 8.02
N GLY A 15 -22.40 18.49 8.03
CA GLY A 15 -22.28 17.40 8.98
C GLY A 15 -20.99 16.62 8.71
N GLY A 16 -19.93 16.88 9.46
CA GLY A 16 -18.74 16.06 9.47
C GLY A 16 -19.09 14.66 9.97
N ALA A 17 -19.13 13.67 9.09
CA ALA A 17 -19.18 12.28 9.50
C ALA A 17 -17.84 11.94 10.17
N TRP A 18 -17.83 11.88 11.49
CA TRP A 18 -16.71 11.33 12.24
C TRP A 18 -16.64 9.84 11.94
N ALA A 19 -15.66 9.42 11.18
CA ALA A 19 -15.41 8.00 10.95
C ALA A 19 -15.06 7.37 12.29
N GLU A 20 -15.94 6.51 12.81
CA GLU A 20 -15.70 5.80 14.06
C GLU A 20 -14.48 4.89 13.90
N THR A 21 -13.49 5.07 14.75
CA THR A 21 -12.27 4.23 14.72
C THR A 21 -12.64 2.81 15.14
N PRO A 22 -12.42 1.80 14.29
CA PRO A 22 -12.82 0.44 14.60
C PRO A 22 -12.03 -0.11 15.78
N GLY A 23 -12.72 -0.80 16.71
CA GLY A 23 -12.07 -1.45 17.84
C GLY A 23 -11.13 -2.59 17.40
N GLY A 24 -10.12 -2.89 18.21
CA GLY A 24 -9.06 -3.84 17.85
C GLY A 24 -9.53 -5.22 17.36
N ARG A 25 -10.61 -5.79 17.93
CA ARG A 25 -11.19 -7.06 17.44
C ARG A 25 -11.85 -6.94 16.05
N ALA A 26 -12.39 -5.77 15.73
CA ALA A 26 -12.94 -5.50 14.41
C ALA A 26 -11.81 -5.41 13.36
N VAL A 27 -10.75 -4.68 13.71
CA VAL A 27 -9.54 -4.60 12.88
C VAL A 27 -8.93 -5.99 12.66
N ASP A 28 -8.77 -6.80 13.71
CA ASP A 28 -8.22 -8.17 13.61
C ASP A 28 -8.93 -9.06 12.58
N ARG A 29 -10.25 -8.93 12.46
CA ARG A 29 -11.03 -9.66 11.44
C ARG A 29 -10.84 -9.15 10.02
N MET A 30 -10.38 -7.91 9.87
CA MET A 30 -10.15 -7.29 8.55
C MET A 30 -8.75 -7.57 8.01
N LEU A 31 -7.79 -7.97 8.86
CA LEU A 31 -6.41 -8.18 8.44
C LEU A 31 -6.21 -9.51 7.69
N PHE A 32 -5.29 -9.50 6.74
CA PHE A 32 -4.71 -10.72 6.21
C PHE A 32 -3.72 -11.27 7.22
N LYS A 33 -3.74 -12.59 7.43
CA LYS A 33 -2.86 -13.27 8.40
C LYS A 33 -2.04 -14.33 7.67
N GLY A 34 -0.83 -14.50 8.14
CA GLY A 34 0.12 -15.44 7.52
C GLY A 34 1.09 -14.78 6.56
N ALA A 35 2.06 -15.54 6.12
CA ALA A 35 3.16 -15.05 5.27
C ALA A 35 2.99 -15.37 3.77
N ALA A 36 1.93 -16.12 3.41
CA ALA A 36 1.74 -16.51 2.01
C ALA A 36 1.35 -15.30 1.15
N VAL A 37 2.06 -15.16 0.04
CA VAL A 37 1.85 -14.06 -0.91
C VAL A 37 1.42 -14.58 -2.29
N GLU A 38 0.79 -13.72 -3.05
CA GLU A 38 0.61 -13.81 -4.49
C GLU A 38 1.36 -12.66 -5.16
N VAL A 39 1.88 -12.92 -6.35
CA VAL A 39 2.62 -11.92 -7.14
C VAL A 39 1.90 -11.70 -8.45
N GLU A 40 1.37 -10.50 -8.63
CA GLU A 40 0.78 -10.05 -9.88
C GLU A 40 1.84 -9.40 -10.74
N VAL A 41 2.16 -10.00 -11.89
CA VAL A 41 3.09 -9.41 -12.87
C VAL A 41 2.33 -8.44 -13.76
N ILE A 42 2.81 -7.20 -13.84
CA ILE A 42 2.25 -6.16 -14.70
C ILE A 42 3.05 -6.16 -16.01
N ALA A 43 2.39 -6.58 -17.09
CA ALA A 43 3.01 -6.62 -18.39
C ALA A 43 3.50 -5.23 -18.84
N GLN A 44 4.74 -5.16 -19.33
CA GLN A 44 5.36 -3.95 -19.83
C GLN A 44 5.98 -4.21 -21.22
N PRO A 45 5.89 -3.26 -22.17
CA PRO A 45 6.44 -3.44 -23.51
C PRO A 45 7.96 -3.71 -23.55
N PHE A 46 8.70 -3.17 -22.57
CA PHE A 46 10.15 -3.34 -22.46
C PHE A 46 10.57 -4.62 -21.72
N LEU A 47 9.62 -5.35 -21.12
CA LEU A 47 9.90 -6.52 -20.29
C LEU A 47 9.68 -7.82 -21.06
N PRO A 48 10.77 -8.52 -21.48
CA PRO A 48 10.66 -9.78 -22.19
C PRO A 48 9.98 -10.87 -21.33
N PRO A 49 9.26 -11.82 -21.93
CA PRO A 49 8.54 -12.86 -21.18
C PRO A 49 9.42 -13.76 -20.31
N ASP A 50 10.66 -14.00 -20.70
CA ASP A 50 11.64 -14.76 -19.92
C ASP A 50 12.05 -14.02 -18.64
N GLN A 51 12.25 -12.71 -18.70
CA GLN A 51 12.53 -11.88 -17.53
C GLN A 51 11.28 -11.71 -16.66
N ALA A 52 10.09 -11.53 -17.24
CA ALA A 52 8.85 -11.43 -16.50
C ALA A 52 8.61 -12.65 -15.59
N ARG A 53 9.03 -13.85 -16.00
CA ARG A 53 8.92 -15.09 -15.21
C ARG A 53 9.79 -15.11 -13.95
N LEU A 54 10.76 -14.22 -13.82
CA LEU A 54 11.61 -14.11 -12.63
C LEU A 54 10.91 -13.34 -11.51
N LEU A 55 10.00 -12.43 -11.85
CA LEU A 55 9.32 -11.56 -10.87
C LEU A 55 8.56 -12.33 -9.79
N PRO A 56 7.77 -13.39 -10.11
CA PRO A 56 7.13 -14.20 -9.08
C PRO A 56 8.13 -14.87 -8.13
N MET A 57 9.27 -15.31 -8.62
CA MET A 57 10.29 -15.95 -7.77
C MET A 57 10.88 -14.95 -6.76
N VAL A 58 11.15 -13.73 -7.19
CA VAL A 58 11.64 -12.65 -6.32
C VAL A 58 10.55 -12.23 -5.32
N GLY A 59 9.33 -12.01 -5.81
CA GLY A 59 8.22 -11.51 -4.99
C GLY A 59 7.74 -12.51 -3.93
N GLN A 60 7.79 -13.83 -4.20
CA GLN A 60 7.40 -14.86 -3.23
C GLN A 60 8.27 -14.91 -1.98
N GLY A 61 9.51 -14.41 -2.06
CA GLY A 61 10.42 -14.29 -0.92
C GLY A 61 10.21 -13.00 -0.10
N GLN A 62 9.28 -12.13 -0.48
CA GLN A 62 9.07 -10.83 0.16
C GLN A 62 7.79 -10.82 1.01
N PRO A 63 7.76 -10.05 2.11
CA PRO A 63 6.52 -9.82 2.84
C PRO A 63 5.54 -8.94 2.04
N TYR A 64 4.23 -9.15 2.24
CA TYR A 64 3.21 -8.26 1.69
C TYR A 64 3.13 -6.96 2.52
N TYR A 65 2.62 -5.89 2.05
CA TYR A 65 2.39 -5.46 0.70
C TYR A 65 3.71 -5.01 0.11
N GLY A 66 3.95 -5.42 -1.13
CA GLY A 66 5.17 -5.04 -1.82
C GLY A 66 4.92 -4.69 -3.28
N ALA A 67 5.93 -4.10 -3.91
CA ALA A 67 5.97 -3.83 -5.33
C ALA A 67 7.40 -3.95 -5.86
N ILE A 68 7.54 -4.31 -7.14
CA ILE A 68 8.81 -4.26 -7.87
C ILE A 68 8.69 -3.19 -8.95
N ALA A 69 9.66 -2.27 -8.99
CA ALA A 69 9.78 -1.25 -10.02
C ALA A 69 11.05 -1.46 -10.86
N ALA A 70 10.99 -1.09 -12.13
CA ALA A 70 12.10 -1.17 -13.05
C ALA A 70 12.15 0.04 -13.98
N SER A 71 13.35 0.36 -14.49
CA SER A 71 13.58 1.41 -15.48
C SER A 71 13.22 0.89 -16.88
N PRO A 72 12.30 1.53 -17.62
CA PRO A 72 11.95 1.14 -18.97
C PRO A 72 13.11 1.18 -19.96
N ASP A 73 14.07 2.08 -19.76
CA ASP A 73 15.20 2.27 -20.64
C ASP A 73 16.33 1.27 -20.40
N GLU A 74 16.36 0.63 -19.20
CA GLU A 74 17.48 -0.21 -18.75
C GLU A 74 17.06 -1.68 -18.55
N GLY A 75 15.76 -1.95 -18.45
CA GLY A 75 15.22 -3.30 -18.23
C GLY A 75 15.29 -3.75 -16.77
N LEU A 76 15.17 -5.09 -16.57
CA LEU A 76 15.02 -5.67 -15.24
C LEU A 76 16.34 -5.99 -14.52
N MET A 77 17.38 -6.36 -15.28
CA MET A 77 18.63 -6.92 -14.70
C MET A 77 19.68 -5.85 -14.39
N VAL A 78 19.24 -4.78 -13.72
CA VAL A 78 20.08 -3.60 -13.40
C VAL A 78 19.87 -3.15 -11.95
N GLU A 79 20.79 -2.32 -11.46
CA GLU A 79 20.75 -1.78 -10.09
C GLU A 79 19.49 -0.95 -9.80
N ALA A 80 18.91 -0.33 -10.83
CA ALA A 80 17.69 0.45 -10.71
C ALA A 80 16.42 -0.41 -10.49
N THR A 81 16.50 -1.74 -10.66
CA THR A 81 15.38 -2.60 -10.29
C THR A 81 15.28 -2.73 -8.78
N VAL A 82 14.16 -2.29 -8.23
CA VAL A 82 13.93 -2.20 -6.79
C VAL A 82 12.67 -2.97 -6.39
N ALA A 83 12.80 -3.77 -5.33
CA ALA A 83 11.67 -4.37 -4.63
C ALA A 83 11.48 -3.66 -3.27
N ALA A 84 10.37 -2.95 -3.11
CA ALA A 84 9.92 -2.42 -1.82
C ALA A 84 8.84 -3.34 -1.26
N ALA A 85 8.95 -3.74 0.02
CA ALA A 85 8.03 -4.69 0.63
C ALA A 85 7.74 -4.33 2.10
N ASN A 86 6.74 -5.01 2.68
CA ASN A 86 6.31 -4.78 4.06
C ASN A 86 5.72 -3.39 4.31
N HIS A 87 5.05 -2.81 3.34
CA HIS A 87 4.28 -1.57 3.47
C HIS A 87 2.85 -1.84 3.95
N HIS A 88 2.09 -0.78 4.31
CA HIS A 88 0.70 -0.95 4.77
C HIS A 88 -0.30 -1.08 3.61
N SER A 89 0.12 -0.78 2.38
CA SER A 89 -0.67 -0.95 1.17
C SER A 89 0.21 -1.18 -0.06
N THR A 90 -0.36 -1.75 -1.14
CA THR A 90 0.35 -1.85 -2.43
C THR A 90 0.68 -0.48 -2.99
N ALA A 91 -0.20 0.52 -2.81
CA ALA A 91 0.05 1.88 -3.29
C ALA A 91 1.29 2.52 -2.62
N ALA A 92 1.45 2.33 -1.31
CA ALA A 92 2.63 2.80 -0.57
C ALA A 92 3.91 2.07 -1.05
N ALA A 93 3.83 0.74 -1.25
CA ALA A 93 4.95 -0.04 -1.77
C ALA A 93 5.35 0.38 -3.20
N GLU A 94 4.37 0.63 -4.08
CA GLU A 94 4.61 1.13 -5.44
C GLU A 94 5.30 2.50 -5.44
N ALA A 95 4.82 3.41 -4.59
CA ALA A 95 5.43 4.74 -4.47
C ALA A 95 6.88 4.63 -4.01
N ALA A 96 7.16 3.81 -2.99
CA ALA A 96 8.51 3.58 -2.48
C ALA A 96 9.43 2.94 -3.52
N ALA A 97 8.97 1.84 -4.17
CA ALA A 97 9.75 1.15 -5.18
C ALA A 97 10.11 2.05 -6.37
N ARG A 98 9.14 2.82 -6.87
CA ARG A 98 9.39 3.76 -7.98
C ARG A 98 10.32 4.90 -7.59
N ALA A 99 10.14 5.47 -6.41
CA ALA A 99 11.01 6.56 -5.95
C ALA A 99 12.46 6.11 -5.80
N GLU A 100 12.70 4.92 -5.24
CA GLU A 100 14.05 4.36 -5.10
C GLU A 100 14.65 3.95 -6.46
N CYS A 101 13.84 3.37 -7.35
CA CYS A 101 14.23 3.08 -8.72
C CYS A 101 14.63 4.35 -9.49
N ASP A 102 13.81 5.41 -9.39
CA ASP A 102 14.10 6.70 -10.03
C ASP A 102 15.39 7.34 -9.50
N ALA A 103 15.71 7.14 -8.24
CA ALA A 103 16.98 7.62 -7.67
C ALA A 103 18.21 6.87 -8.21
N LYS A 104 18.04 5.65 -8.68
CA LYS A 104 19.15 4.78 -9.16
C LYS A 104 19.26 4.72 -10.70
N ARG A 105 18.17 4.99 -11.44
CA ARG A 105 18.17 4.88 -12.90
C ARG A 105 19.13 5.86 -13.54
N LYS A 106 19.71 5.44 -14.67
CA LYS A 106 20.54 6.26 -15.57
C LYS A 106 19.74 6.70 -16.81
N GLY A 107 18.68 5.96 -17.12
CA GLY A 107 17.75 6.27 -18.22
C GLY A 107 16.92 7.53 -17.95
N ARG A 108 16.21 8.01 -18.98
CA ARG A 108 15.39 9.23 -18.90
C ARG A 108 13.95 8.96 -18.52
N THR A 109 13.43 7.81 -18.91
CA THR A 109 12.04 7.42 -18.66
C THR A 109 11.84 7.06 -17.18
N PRO A 110 10.83 7.63 -16.50
CA PRO A 110 10.52 7.29 -15.12
C PRO A 110 10.29 5.80 -14.94
N CYS A 111 10.69 5.30 -13.78
CA CYS A 111 10.47 3.90 -13.39
C CYS A 111 8.98 3.56 -13.29
N VAL A 112 8.65 2.33 -13.66
CA VAL A 112 7.28 1.81 -13.60
C VAL A 112 7.21 0.56 -12.72
N THR A 113 6.05 0.32 -12.13
CA THR A 113 5.77 -0.91 -11.40
C THR A 113 5.65 -2.08 -12.39
N VAL A 114 6.38 -3.15 -12.14
CA VAL A 114 6.38 -4.37 -12.96
C VAL A 114 5.78 -5.58 -12.23
N ALA A 115 5.67 -5.52 -10.90
CA ALA A 115 4.95 -6.53 -10.12
C ALA A 115 4.39 -5.95 -8.81
N LEU A 116 3.27 -6.53 -8.36
CA LEU A 116 2.70 -6.30 -7.03
C LEU A 116 2.79 -7.57 -6.21
N ILE A 117 3.10 -7.41 -4.91
CA ILE A 117 3.22 -8.50 -3.95
C ILE A 117 2.12 -8.30 -2.91
N ARG A 118 1.13 -9.18 -2.92
CA ARG A 118 -0.07 -9.09 -2.08
C ARG A 118 -0.19 -10.31 -1.16
N PRO A 119 -0.96 -10.22 -0.07
CA PRO A 119 -1.37 -11.44 0.62
C PRO A 119 -2.05 -12.40 -0.35
N ARG A 120 -1.88 -13.69 -0.17
CA ARG A 120 -2.62 -14.68 -0.96
C ARG A 120 -4.13 -14.48 -0.81
N ASP A 121 -4.88 -14.66 -1.90
CA ASP A 121 -6.32 -14.43 -1.96
C ASP A 121 -6.71 -12.99 -1.60
N TRP A 122 -5.88 -12.03 -2.03
CA TRP A 122 -6.07 -10.62 -1.73
C TRP A 122 -7.41 -10.09 -2.26
N GLN A 123 -8.08 -9.30 -1.42
CA GLN A 123 -9.25 -8.51 -1.77
C GLN A 123 -9.15 -7.14 -1.10
N PRO A 124 -9.74 -6.07 -1.67
CA PRO A 124 -9.80 -4.77 -1.02
C PRO A 124 -10.41 -4.87 0.38
N ARG A 125 -9.75 -4.25 1.37
CA ARG A 125 -10.22 -4.20 2.76
C ARG A 125 -10.13 -2.79 3.29
N PRO A 126 -11.04 -2.39 4.20
CA PRO A 126 -11.05 -1.02 4.74
C PRO A 126 -9.84 -0.72 5.63
N VAL A 127 -9.20 -1.76 6.19
CA VAL A 127 -7.97 -1.63 6.98
C VAL A 127 -6.94 -2.61 6.45
N THR A 128 -5.75 -2.09 6.15
CA THR A 128 -4.60 -2.88 5.72
C THR A 128 -3.40 -2.55 6.59
N LEU A 129 -2.62 -3.56 6.94
CA LEU A 129 -1.36 -3.45 7.67
C LEU A 129 -0.30 -4.28 6.96
N SER A 130 0.95 -3.85 7.04
CA SER A 130 2.07 -4.67 6.59
C SER A 130 2.11 -6.02 7.33
N ALA A 131 2.87 -6.97 6.81
CA ALA A 131 3.04 -8.27 7.45
C ALA A 131 3.57 -8.11 8.89
N ALA A 132 4.60 -7.28 9.07
CA ALA A 132 5.18 -7.02 10.39
C ALA A 132 4.20 -6.28 11.33
N ALA A 133 3.49 -5.26 10.83
CA ALA A 133 2.50 -4.54 11.62
C ALA A 133 1.32 -5.44 12.01
N THR A 134 0.88 -6.33 11.11
CA THR A 134 -0.16 -7.33 11.42
C THR A 134 0.29 -8.28 12.53
N GLU A 135 1.52 -8.76 12.47
CA GLU A 135 2.08 -9.60 13.51
C GLU A 135 2.15 -8.85 14.85
N GLY A 136 2.71 -7.65 14.88
CA GLY A 136 2.79 -6.81 16.08
C GLY A 136 1.40 -6.48 16.65
N PHE A 137 0.42 -6.19 15.79
CA PHE A 137 -0.96 -5.96 16.20
C PHE A 137 -1.57 -7.18 16.89
N VAL A 138 -1.48 -8.35 16.27
CA VAL A 138 -2.08 -9.60 16.78
C VAL A 138 -1.32 -10.13 18.00
N GLN A 139 0.01 -10.15 17.95
CA GLN A 139 0.85 -10.77 18.98
C GLN A 139 1.03 -9.90 20.22
N THR A 140 1.00 -8.58 20.06
CA THR A 140 1.33 -7.64 21.13
C THR A 140 0.15 -6.74 21.47
N PHE A 141 -0.30 -5.90 20.51
CA PHE A 141 -1.29 -4.86 20.78
C PHE A 141 -2.63 -5.41 21.31
N LEU A 142 -3.16 -6.50 20.74
CA LEU A 142 -4.42 -7.08 21.20
C LEU A 142 -4.37 -7.62 22.63
N LYS A 143 -3.19 -7.90 23.17
CA LYS A 143 -2.99 -8.41 24.54
C LYS A 143 -2.85 -7.33 25.58
N LEU A 144 -2.60 -6.09 25.15
CA LEU A 144 -2.52 -4.95 26.07
C LEU A 144 -3.86 -4.71 26.76
N ARG A 145 -3.81 -4.13 27.96
CA ARG A 145 -4.98 -3.75 28.76
C ARG A 145 -5.05 -2.25 28.91
N GLY A 146 -6.23 -1.71 29.21
CA GLY A 146 -6.46 -0.29 29.35
C GLY A 146 -6.60 0.44 28.00
N ASP A 147 -6.57 1.77 28.06
CA ASP A 147 -6.64 2.64 26.88
C ASP A 147 -5.38 2.49 26.04
N ARG A 148 -5.56 2.26 24.74
CA ARG A 148 -4.48 2.03 23.81
C ARG A 148 -4.86 2.42 22.41
N ALA A 149 -3.88 2.83 21.61
CA ALA A 149 -4.01 3.11 20.19
C ALA A 149 -2.92 2.35 19.41
N PHE A 150 -3.22 1.98 18.18
CA PHE A 150 -2.26 1.44 17.23
C PHE A 150 -2.21 2.40 16.05
N ALA A 151 -1.04 2.96 15.79
CA ALA A 151 -0.83 3.94 14.74
C ALA A 151 0.01 3.34 13.60
N VAL A 152 -0.23 3.80 12.39
CA VAL A 152 0.55 3.43 11.21
C VAL A 152 0.85 4.66 10.36
N SER A 153 1.95 4.63 9.64
CA SER A 153 2.33 5.65 8.67
C SER A 153 2.49 5.02 7.30
N ASP A 154 1.59 5.32 6.38
CA ASP A 154 1.67 4.81 5.00
C ASP A 154 2.94 5.26 4.28
N SER A 155 3.40 6.48 4.54
CA SER A 155 4.57 7.05 3.86
C SER A 155 5.90 6.44 4.30
N THR A 156 6.01 6.02 5.58
CA THR A 156 7.27 5.49 6.13
C THR A 156 7.22 3.99 6.39
N GLY A 157 6.02 3.37 6.38
CA GLY A 157 5.82 1.99 6.80
C GLY A 157 5.98 1.77 8.31
N ALA A 158 6.16 2.84 9.10
CA ALA A 158 6.28 2.75 10.56
C ALA A 158 4.94 2.41 11.22
N TRP A 159 4.99 1.75 12.38
CA TRP A 159 3.84 1.38 13.19
C TRP A 159 4.19 1.27 14.67
N GLY A 160 3.17 1.41 15.56
CA GLY A 160 3.34 1.34 17.03
C GLY A 160 2.03 1.49 17.78
#